data_c55c6f7a1a7f33578ccc059cd3f8f483
#
_entry.id   c55c6f7a1a7f33578ccc059cd3f8f483
#
_cell.length_a   1.000
_cell.length_b   1.000
_cell.length_c   1.000
_cell.angle_alpha   90.00
_cell.angle_beta   90.00
_cell.angle_gamma   90.00
#
_symmetry.space_group_name_H-M   'P 1'
#
loop_
_entity.id
_entity.type
_entity.pdbx_description
1 polymer ?
#
loop_
_entity_poly.entity_id
_entity_poly.type
_entity_poly.pdbx_seq_one_letter_code
_entity_poly.pdbx_strand_id
1 'polypeptide(L)'
;PNNDMVFQLTDKLAFPDPHYGDPDGLLAVGGDLSIDRLILAYSNGIFPWYAFREELIQWWCPMDRFVIFPDEIHISHSMRTLINKGKYEITFNEAFQDIIQTCGELRIEQEGAWLGTKMMEAYTHLHEQGFAASVEVWEEEQLVGGLYGVTLGRCFFGESMFSLVPSASKL
;
A
#
# COMPACT_ATOMS: atom_id res chain seq x y z
N PRO A 1 17.35 29.18 -6.01
CA PRO A 1 18.15 28.02 -5.82
C PRO A 1 17.33 27.05 -5.00
N ASN A 2 16.76 26.04 -5.71
CA ASN A 2 16.03 24.96 -5.07
C ASN A 2 17.06 24.15 -4.29
N ASN A 3 16.99 24.23 -2.99
CA ASN A 3 17.72 23.32 -2.14
C ASN A 3 16.87 22.05 -2.06
N ASP A 4 16.99 21.20 -3.07
CA ASP A 4 16.41 19.85 -3.07
C ASP A 4 17.21 19.00 -2.07
N MET A 5 16.89 19.14 -0.80
CA MET A 5 17.60 18.46 0.27
C MET A 5 16.88 17.17 0.61
N VAL A 6 17.31 16.07 -0.02
CA VAL A 6 16.87 14.72 0.36
C VAL A 6 17.68 14.26 1.56
N PHE A 7 17.02 13.90 2.64
CA PHE A 7 17.67 13.45 3.86
C PHE A 7 18.14 12.00 3.72
N GLN A 8 19.32 11.69 4.26
CA GLN A 8 19.78 10.32 4.38
C GLN A 8 19.48 9.79 5.78
N LEU A 9 18.71 8.71 5.85
CA LEU A 9 18.39 8.06 7.13
C LEU A 9 19.60 7.30 7.68
N THR A 10 19.69 7.27 9.00
CA THR A 10 20.68 6.54 9.76
C THR A 10 20.03 5.37 10.53
N ASP A 11 20.79 4.67 11.37
CA ASP A 11 20.27 3.61 12.24
C ASP A 11 19.31 4.17 13.32
N LYS A 12 19.33 5.47 13.55
CA LYS A 12 18.40 6.12 14.47
C LYS A 12 16.98 6.00 13.97
N LEU A 13 16.07 5.55 14.82
CA LEU A 13 14.63 5.47 14.53
C LEU A 13 14.01 6.87 14.52
N ALA A 14 14.17 7.57 13.41
CA ALA A 14 13.66 8.94 13.22
C ALA A 14 13.48 9.25 11.73
N PHE A 15 12.55 10.16 11.44
CA PHE A 15 12.37 10.79 10.14
C PHE A 15 12.49 12.31 10.28
N PRO A 16 12.95 13.02 9.24
CA PRO A 16 12.80 14.46 9.19
C PRO A 16 11.32 14.86 9.14
N ASP A 17 11.03 16.11 9.46
CA ASP A 17 9.67 16.64 9.31
C ASP A 17 9.25 16.54 7.83
N PRO A 18 8.09 15.95 7.53
CA PRO A 18 7.58 15.81 6.17
C PRO A 18 7.52 17.11 5.36
N HIS A 19 7.36 18.26 6.02
CA HIS A 19 7.36 19.58 5.37
C HIS A 19 8.70 19.97 4.73
N TYR A 20 9.79 19.29 5.09
CA TYR A 20 11.11 19.50 4.48
C TYR A 20 11.36 18.64 3.24
N GLY A 21 10.41 17.81 2.82
CA GLY A 21 10.51 17.01 1.61
C GLY A 21 10.50 17.86 0.34
N ASP A 22 10.91 17.25 -0.77
CA ASP A 22 10.82 17.84 -2.10
C ASP A 22 9.36 18.16 -2.47
N PRO A 23 9.13 19.09 -3.42
CA PRO A 23 7.79 19.34 -3.93
C PRO A 23 7.06 18.11 -4.45
N ASP A 24 7.80 17.12 -4.96
CA ASP A 24 7.27 15.84 -5.44
C ASP A 24 6.92 14.87 -4.29
N GLY A 25 7.33 15.18 -3.06
CA GLY A 25 7.06 14.38 -1.88
C GLY A 25 8.19 13.46 -1.43
N LEU A 26 9.31 13.38 -2.15
CA LEU A 26 10.49 12.62 -1.69
C LEU A 26 11.09 13.30 -0.46
N LEU A 27 11.16 12.57 0.64
CA LEU A 27 11.60 13.09 1.93
C LEU A 27 12.99 12.61 2.32
N ALA A 28 13.25 11.32 2.18
CA ALA A 28 14.48 10.70 2.65
C ALA A 28 14.84 9.44 1.85
N VAL A 29 16.06 8.99 1.97
CA VAL A 29 16.57 7.75 1.40
C VAL A 29 17.32 6.92 2.45
N GLY A 30 17.39 5.62 2.23
CA GLY A 30 18.10 4.71 3.11
C GLY A 30 17.24 4.18 4.27
N GLY A 31 17.88 3.87 5.38
CA GLY A 31 17.22 3.22 6.52
C GLY A 31 16.96 1.73 6.28
N ASP A 32 15.97 1.20 6.97
CA ASP A 32 15.58 -0.21 6.91
C ASP A 32 14.05 -0.35 6.82
N LEU A 33 13.57 -1.57 6.66
CA LEU A 33 12.16 -1.93 6.64
C LEU A 33 11.72 -2.64 7.93
N SER A 34 12.34 -2.30 9.06
CA SER A 34 11.90 -2.82 10.36
C SER A 34 10.47 -2.38 10.67
N ILE A 35 9.77 -3.20 11.45
CA ILE A 35 8.39 -2.89 11.89
C ILE A 35 8.33 -1.51 12.55
N ASP A 36 9.24 -1.23 13.47
CA ASP A 36 9.25 0.04 14.20
C ASP A 36 9.43 1.24 13.28
N ARG A 37 10.32 1.13 12.27
CA ARG A 37 10.51 2.20 11.29
C ARG A 37 9.29 2.35 10.38
N LEU A 38 8.68 1.27 9.94
CA LEU A 38 7.46 1.32 9.12
C LEU A 38 6.29 1.94 9.90
N ILE A 39 6.08 1.53 11.15
CA ILE A 39 5.04 2.11 11.99
C ILE A 39 5.28 3.60 12.20
N LEU A 40 6.51 4.01 12.50
CA LEU A 40 6.84 5.44 12.64
C LEU A 40 6.59 6.20 11.34
N ALA A 41 6.97 5.65 10.20
CA ALA A 41 6.74 6.25 8.88
C ALA A 41 5.25 6.47 8.63
N TYR A 42 4.45 5.41 8.67
CA TYR A 42 3.00 5.51 8.42
C TYR A 42 2.27 6.38 9.44
N SER A 43 2.72 6.42 10.69
CA SER A 43 2.18 7.33 11.71
C SER A 43 2.35 8.81 11.34
N ASN A 44 3.29 9.12 10.47
CA ASN A 44 3.56 10.47 9.96
C ASN A 44 3.16 10.66 8.49
N GLY A 45 2.44 9.72 7.91
CA GLY A 45 2.03 9.77 6.50
C GLY A 45 3.15 9.50 5.51
N ILE A 46 4.24 8.88 5.95
CA ILE A 46 5.41 8.54 5.15
C ILE A 46 5.33 7.08 4.72
N PHE A 47 5.68 6.77 3.49
CA PHE A 47 5.71 5.41 2.98
C PHE A 47 7.01 5.11 2.22
N PRO A 48 7.46 3.84 2.23
CA PRO A 48 8.67 3.42 1.54
C PRO A 48 8.38 3.06 0.08
N TRP A 49 9.40 3.23 -0.76
CA TRP A 49 9.41 2.77 -2.14
C TRP A 49 10.82 2.42 -2.57
N TYR A 50 10.99 1.34 -3.34
CA TYR A 50 12.23 1.09 -4.06
C TYR A 50 12.11 1.64 -5.47
N ALA A 51 13.05 2.50 -5.86
CA ALA A 51 13.19 2.87 -7.26
C ALA A 51 13.73 1.68 -8.05
N PHE A 52 13.26 1.54 -9.28
CA PHE A 52 13.75 0.51 -10.18
C PHE A 52 15.27 0.63 -10.34
N ARG A 53 16.00 -0.42 -10.05
CA ARG A 53 17.48 -0.54 -10.07
C ARG A 53 18.23 0.22 -8.98
N GLU A 54 17.59 0.77 -8.00
CA GLU A 54 18.26 1.36 -6.84
C GLU A 54 18.14 0.42 -5.64
N GLU A 55 19.25 0.25 -4.90
CA GLU A 55 19.26 -0.56 -3.68
C GLU A 55 18.79 0.22 -2.45
N LEU A 56 18.64 1.55 -2.60
CA LEU A 56 18.24 2.43 -1.50
C LEU A 56 16.71 2.56 -1.42
N ILE A 57 16.20 2.42 -0.22
CA ILE A 57 14.79 2.69 0.07
C ILE A 57 14.57 4.19 -0.05
N GLN A 58 13.54 4.58 -0.80
CA GLN A 58 13.04 5.95 -0.84
C GLN A 58 11.85 6.09 0.10
N TRP A 59 11.77 7.23 0.79
CA TRP A 59 10.68 7.53 1.72
C TRP A 59 9.95 8.77 1.23
N TRP A 60 8.66 8.63 1.02
CA TRP A 60 7.80 9.62 0.38
C TRP A 60 6.72 10.10 1.34
N CYS A 61 6.44 11.41 1.30
CA CYS A 61 5.31 12.02 1.98
C CYS A 61 4.71 13.14 1.12
N PRO A 62 3.89 12.83 0.11
CA PRO A 62 3.20 13.84 -0.67
C PRO A 62 2.29 14.68 0.23
N MET A 63 2.29 16.00 0.03
CA MET A 63 1.42 16.91 0.81
C MET A 63 -0.05 16.76 0.42
N ASP A 64 -0.30 16.55 -0.88
CA ASP A 64 -1.65 16.32 -1.39
C ASP A 64 -1.94 14.82 -1.43
N ARG A 65 -2.97 14.41 -0.72
CA ARG A 65 -3.38 13.01 -0.58
C ARG A 65 -4.80 12.80 -1.03
N PHE A 66 -5.02 11.73 -1.77
CA PHE A 66 -6.37 11.21 -1.99
C PHE A 66 -6.84 10.48 -0.74
N VAL A 67 -7.94 10.93 -0.16
CA VAL A 67 -8.52 10.39 1.08
C VAL A 67 -9.96 10.00 0.84
N ILE A 68 -10.36 8.84 1.33
CA ILE A 68 -11.74 8.39 1.33
C ILE A 68 -12.24 8.37 2.79
N PHE A 69 -13.28 9.11 3.05
CA PHE A 69 -14.00 9.03 4.33
C PHE A 69 -15.11 7.99 4.21
N PRO A 70 -15.13 6.93 5.05
CA PRO A 70 -16.12 5.86 4.94
C PRO A 70 -17.58 6.34 4.90
N ASP A 71 -17.89 7.39 5.65
CA ASP A 71 -19.24 7.98 5.72
C ASP A 71 -19.63 8.75 4.46
N GLU A 72 -18.68 9.03 3.57
CA GLU A 72 -18.90 9.80 2.33
C GLU A 72 -18.85 8.91 1.07
N ILE A 73 -18.70 7.60 1.23
CA ILE A 73 -18.63 6.68 0.09
C ILE A 73 -19.96 6.62 -0.64
N HIS A 74 -19.95 6.97 -1.93
CA HIS A 74 -21.10 6.81 -2.81
C HIS A 74 -21.06 5.46 -3.52
N ILE A 75 -22.03 4.61 -3.22
CA ILE A 75 -22.22 3.34 -3.93
C ILE A 75 -23.19 3.54 -5.08
N SER A 76 -22.70 3.43 -6.31
CA SER A 76 -23.53 3.57 -7.51
C SER A 76 -24.62 2.49 -7.57
N HIS A 77 -25.69 2.77 -8.32
CA HIS A 77 -26.79 1.80 -8.52
C HIS A 77 -26.29 0.50 -9.15
N SER A 78 -25.41 0.58 -10.13
CA SER A 78 -24.83 -0.61 -10.79
C SER A 78 -23.99 -1.44 -9.82
N MET A 79 -23.24 -0.80 -8.95
CA MET A 79 -22.43 -1.49 -7.92
C MET A 79 -23.34 -2.17 -6.89
N ARG A 80 -24.38 -1.49 -6.42
CA ARG A 80 -25.36 -2.08 -5.50
C ARG A 80 -26.06 -3.29 -6.10
N THR A 81 -26.39 -3.22 -7.38
CA THR A 81 -26.97 -4.36 -8.11
C THR A 81 -25.99 -5.53 -8.19
N LEU A 82 -24.71 -5.25 -8.44
CA LEU A 82 -23.66 -6.27 -8.51
C LEU A 82 -23.45 -6.97 -7.15
N ILE A 83 -23.42 -6.21 -6.07
CA ILE A 83 -23.31 -6.73 -4.70
C ILE A 83 -24.51 -7.63 -4.38
N ASN A 84 -25.72 -7.17 -4.70
CA ASN A 84 -26.95 -7.90 -4.40
C ASN A 84 -27.12 -9.20 -5.21
N LYS A 85 -26.46 -9.33 -6.35
CA LYS A 85 -26.48 -10.58 -7.15
C LYS A 85 -25.72 -11.73 -6.49
N GLY A 86 -24.87 -11.44 -5.50
CA GLY A 86 -24.10 -12.47 -4.79
C GLY A 86 -23.12 -13.23 -5.66
N LYS A 87 -22.68 -12.66 -6.79
CA LYS A 87 -21.71 -13.27 -7.71
C LYS A 87 -20.33 -13.38 -7.09
N TYR A 88 -19.98 -12.41 -6.25
CA TYR A 88 -18.66 -12.30 -5.62
C TYR A 88 -18.77 -12.47 -4.11
N GLU A 89 -17.79 -13.16 -3.55
CA GLU A 89 -17.55 -13.23 -2.12
C GLU A 89 -16.40 -12.32 -1.73
N ILE A 90 -16.56 -11.58 -0.63
CA ILE A 90 -15.53 -10.69 -0.10
C ILE A 90 -15.06 -11.25 1.25
N THR A 91 -13.76 -11.40 1.39
CA THR A 91 -13.12 -11.83 2.63
C THR A 91 -12.07 -10.83 3.08
N PHE A 92 -11.65 -10.95 4.34
CA PHE A 92 -10.64 -10.09 4.95
C PHE A 92 -9.57 -10.95 5.61
N ASN A 93 -8.32 -10.66 5.30
CA ASN A 93 -7.15 -11.33 5.90
C ASN A 93 -7.08 -12.85 5.69
N GLU A 94 -7.76 -13.40 4.71
CA GLU A 94 -7.74 -14.84 4.46
C GLU A 94 -6.60 -15.27 3.52
N ALA A 95 -6.15 -14.39 2.62
CA ALA A 95 -5.16 -14.73 1.60
C ALA A 95 -4.15 -13.59 1.38
N PHE A 96 -3.62 -13.00 2.45
CA PHE A 96 -2.69 -11.87 2.37
C PHE A 96 -1.49 -12.16 1.47
N GLN A 97 -0.88 -13.35 1.57
CA GLN A 97 0.26 -13.75 0.76
C GLN A 97 -0.08 -13.80 -0.73
N ASP A 98 -1.23 -14.35 -1.08
CA ASP A 98 -1.67 -14.42 -2.47
C ASP A 98 -1.94 -13.02 -3.04
N ILE A 99 -2.50 -12.12 -2.22
CA ILE A 99 -2.75 -10.74 -2.62
C ILE A 99 -1.44 -10.00 -2.88
N ILE A 100 -0.49 -10.00 -1.95
CA ILE A 100 0.75 -9.25 -2.09
C ILE A 100 1.60 -9.80 -3.24
N GLN A 101 1.64 -11.12 -3.42
CA GLN A 101 2.35 -11.76 -4.51
C GLN A 101 1.72 -11.41 -5.86
N THR A 102 0.40 -11.50 -5.99
CA THR A 102 -0.31 -11.16 -7.23
C THR A 102 -0.12 -9.69 -7.59
N CYS A 103 -0.21 -8.78 -6.63
CA CYS A 103 0.08 -7.36 -6.84
C CYS A 103 1.51 -7.14 -7.36
N GLY A 104 2.49 -7.85 -6.79
CA GLY A 104 3.88 -7.77 -7.21
C GLY A 104 4.10 -8.27 -8.64
N GLU A 105 3.55 -9.43 -8.98
CA GLU A 105 3.66 -10.03 -10.31
C GLU A 105 3.03 -9.16 -11.40
N LEU A 106 1.82 -8.66 -11.18
CA LEU A 106 1.12 -7.79 -12.12
C LEU A 106 1.86 -6.46 -12.33
N ARG A 107 2.51 -5.94 -11.31
CA ARG A 107 3.30 -4.72 -11.41
C ARG A 107 4.54 -4.92 -12.27
N ILE A 108 5.19 -6.07 -12.21
CA ILE A 108 6.30 -6.43 -13.10
C ILE A 108 5.83 -6.42 -14.56
N GLU A 109 4.69 -7.02 -14.84
CA GLU A 109 4.14 -7.12 -16.19
C GLU A 109 3.74 -5.76 -16.77
N GLN A 110 3.13 -4.90 -15.96
CA GLN A 110 2.56 -3.63 -16.42
C GLN A 110 3.55 -2.47 -16.41
N GLU A 111 4.40 -2.39 -15.39
CA GLU A 111 5.26 -1.23 -15.15
C GLU A 111 6.75 -1.57 -15.23
N GLY A 112 7.11 -2.84 -15.35
CA GLY A 112 8.50 -3.30 -15.25
C GLY A 112 9.12 -3.08 -13.86
N ALA A 113 8.33 -2.65 -12.90
CA ALA A 113 8.73 -2.38 -11.54
C ALA A 113 8.26 -3.51 -10.60
N TRP A 114 9.13 -3.95 -9.71
CA TRP A 114 8.81 -5.00 -8.76
C TRP A 114 8.87 -4.47 -7.34
N LEU A 115 7.92 -4.95 -6.51
CA LEU A 115 7.86 -4.60 -5.09
C LEU A 115 9.14 -5.05 -4.34
N GLY A 116 9.83 -6.07 -4.86
CA GLY A 116 11.02 -6.66 -4.26
C GLY A 116 10.69 -7.60 -3.09
N THR A 117 11.50 -8.62 -2.95
CA THR A 117 11.33 -9.63 -1.89
C THR A 117 11.35 -9.01 -0.50
N LYS A 118 12.26 -8.06 -0.26
CA LYS A 118 12.39 -7.39 1.04
C LYS A 118 11.14 -6.60 1.44
N MET A 119 10.50 -5.92 0.47
CA MET A 119 9.24 -5.20 0.71
C MET A 119 8.10 -6.18 1.01
N MET A 120 8.00 -7.27 0.26
CA MET A 120 6.97 -8.30 0.49
C MET A 120 7.14 -8.95 1.86
N GLU A 121 8.35 -9.28 2.27
CA GLU A 121 8.66 -9.82 3.59
C GLU A 121 8.30 -8.82 4.71
N ALA A 122 8.62 -7.55 4.52
CA ALA A 122 8.32 -6.51 5.50
C ALA A 122 6.81 -6.33 5.70
N TYR A 123 6.01 -6.26 4.62
CA TYR A 123 4.55 -6.13 4.73
C TYR A 123 3.90 -7.41 5.24
N THR A 124 4.42 -8.57 4.90
CA THR A 124 3.98 -9.85 5.48
C THR A 124 4.20 -9.86 6.99
N HIS A 125 5.35 -9.40 7.44
CA HIS A 125 5.67 -9.30 8.86
C HIS A 125 4.75 -8.28 9.58
N LEU A 126 4.45 -7.12 8.95
CA LEU A 126 3.45 -6.20 9.47
C LEU A 126 2.08 -6.87 9.59
N HIS A 127 1.68 -7.67 8.61
CA HIS A 127 0.42 -8.41 8.65
C HIS A 127 0.38 -9.42 9.80
N GLU A 128 1.43 -10.19 10.02
CA GLU A 128 1.55 -11.13 11.13
C GLU A 128 1.46 -10.45 12.49
N GLN A 129 1.91 -9.20 12.60
CA GLN A 129 1.83 -8.40 13.81
C GLN A 129 0.52 -7.60 13.93
N GLY A 130 -0.40 -7.71 12.98
CA GLY A 130 -1.69 -7.03 13.00
C GLY A 130 -1.69 -5.59 12.46
N PHE A 131 -0.62 -5.17 11.77
CA PHE A 131 -0.46 -3.82 11.21
C PHE A 131 -0.65 -3.73 9.70
N ALA A 132 -0.97 -4.83 9.06
CA ALA A 132 -1.36 -4.84 7.65
C ALA A 132 -2.54 -5.78 7.44
N ALA A 133 -3.36 -5.48 6.46
CA ALA A 133 -4.56 -6.22 6.17
C ALA A 133 -4.76 -6.38 4.67
N SER A 134 -5.51 -7.40 4.29
CA SER A 134 -5.94 -7.64 2.91
C SER A 134 -7.44 -7.74 2.81
N VAL A 135 -7.94 -7.43 1.63
CA VAL A 135 -9.32 -7.69 1.22
C VAL A 135 -9.25 -8.52 -0.05
N GLU A 136 -9.99 -9.60 -0.09
CA GLU A 136 -10.05 -10.52 -1.22
C GLU A 136 -11.44 -10.50 -1.86
N VAL A 137 -11.46 -10.59 -3.18
CA VAL A 137 -12.68 -10.78 -3.97
C VAL A 137 -12.59 -12.11 -4.70
N TRP A 138 -13.56 -12.97 -4.46
CA TRP A 138 -13.64 -14.32 -5.01
C TRP A 138 -14.84 -14.47 -5.92
N GLU A 139 -14.66 -15.21 -6.99
CA GLU A 139 -15.72 -15.69 -7.86
C GLU A 139 -15.54 -17.20 -8.00
N GLU A 140 -16.53 -17.97 -7.53
CA GLU A 140 -16.50 -19.45 -7.58
C GLU A 140 -15.18 -20.04 -7.03
N GLU A 141 -14.76 -19.61 -5.84
CA GLU A 141 -13.53 -20.03 -5.17
C GLU A 141 -12.24 -19.56 -5.86
N GLN A 142 -12.32 -18.73 -6.90
CA GLN A 142 -11.16 -18.15 -7.55
C GLN A 142 -10.94 -16.68 -7.13
N LEU A 143 -9.70 -16.35 -6.81
CA LEU A 143 -9.30 -14.99 -6.47
C LEU A 143 -9.30 -14.12 -7.74
N VAL A 144 -10.24 -13.19 -7.82
CA VAL A 144 -10.42 -12.31 -9.00
C VAL A 144 -10.11 -10.85 -8.74
N GLY A 145 -9.89 -10.48 -7.51
CA GLY A 145 -9.49 -9.14 -7.13
C GLY A 145 -9.02 -9.08 -5.70
N GLY A 146 -8.35 -8.00 -5.34
CA GLY A 146 -7.90 -7.80 -3.98
C GLY A 146 -7.09 -6.54 -3.79
N LEU A 147 -6.89 -6.20 -2.55
CA LEU A 147 -6.03 -5.10 -2.13
C LEU A 147 -5.36 -5.46 -0.81
N TYR A 148 -4.24 -4.82 -0.54
CA TYR A 148 -3.63 -4.84 0.78
C TYR A 148 -3.17 -3.43 1.17
N GLY A 149 -2.96 -3.24 2.46
CA GLY A 149 -2.49 -2.00 2.99
C GLY A 149 -2.11 -2.09 4.46
N VAL A 150 -1.64 -0.97 4.98
CA VAL A 150 -1.23 -0.82 6.38
C VAL A 150 -2.38 -0.28 7.21
N THR A 151 -2.61 -0.89 8.36
CA THR A 151 -3.64 -0.48 9.32
C THR A 151 -3.00 0.08 10.57
N LEU A 152 -3.29 1.34 10.88
CA LEU A 152 -2.85 2.00 12.11
C LEU A 152 -4.02 2.76 12.73
N GLY A 153 -4.42 2.35 13.93
CA GLY A 153 -5.55 2.93 14.62
C GLY A 153 -6.81 2.85 13.76
N ARG A 154 -7.37 3.99 13.39
CA ARG A 154 -8.59 4.10 12.55
C ARG A 154 -8.27 4.40 11.08
N CYS A 155 -7.00 4.35 10.69
CA CYS A 155 -6.56 4.62 9.34
C CYS A 155 -6.18 3.34 8.61
N PHE A 156 -6.54 3.27 7.35
CA PHE A 156 -6.06 2.27 6.40
C PHE A 156 -5.32 2.97 5.26
N PHE A 157 -4.08 2.55 5.03
CA PHE A 157 -3.24 3.06 3.95
C PHE A 157 -3.17 2.01 2.85
N GLY A 158 -3.96 2.21 1.79
CA GLY A 158 -3.95 1.31 0.63
C GLY A 158 -2.60 1.34 -0.08
N GLU A 159 -1.99 0.18 -0.25
CA GLU A 159 -0.68 0.04 -0.90
C GLU A 159 -0.81 -0.35 -2.37
N SER A 160 -1.54 -1.40 -2.64
CA SER A 160 -1.74 -1.89 -3.99
C SER A 160 -3.03 -2.67 -4.11
N MET A 161 -3.56 -2.72 -5.33
CA MET A 161 -4.76 -3.48 -5.66
C MET A 161 -4.64 -4.10 -7.05
N PHE A 162 -5.44 -5.13 -7.29
CA PHE A 162 -5.61 -5.71 -8.61
C PHE A 162 -7.06 -6.12 -8.85
N SER A 163 -7.41 -6.22 -10.12
CA SER A 163 -8.71 -6.72 -10.57
C SER A 163 -8.53 -7.50 -11.85
N LEU A 164 -8.87 -8.77 -11.84
CA LEU A 164 -8.76 -9.68 -12.99
C LEU A 164 -10.08 -9.77 -13.78
N VAL A 165 -11.16 -9.24 -13.22
CA VAL A 165 -12.48 -9.17 -13.85
C VAL A 165 -13.07 -7.77 -13.74
N PRO A 166 -13.99 -7.37 -14.64
CA PRO A 166 -14.62 -6.05 -14.56
C PRO A 166 -15.28 -5.80 -13.21
N SER A 167 -15.04 -4.62 -12.65
CA SER A 167 -15.65 -4.14 -11.40
C SER A 167 -15.22 -4.82 -10.08
N ALA A 168 -14.37 -5.84 -10.09
CA ALA A 168 -13.92 -6.47 -8.83
C ALA A 168 -13.18 -5.49 -7.90
N SER A 169 -12.45 -4.53 -8.44
CA SER A 169 -11.75 -3.51 -7.65
C SER A 169 -12.66 -2.44 -7.03
N LYS A 170 -13.95 -2.45 -7.37
CA LYS A 170 -14.94 -1.50 -6.85
C LYS A 170 -15.82 -2.09 -5.74
N LEU A 171 -15.71 -3.40 -5.53
CA LEU A 171 -16.41 -4.12 -4.48
C LEU A 171 -15.73 -3.92 -3.13
#